data_aeed676718b7f84ca506a21911c3f85a
#
_entry.id   aeed676718b7f84ca506a21911c3f85a
#
_cell.length_a   1.000
_cell.length_b   1.000
_cell.length_c   1.000
_cell.angle_alpha   90.00
_cell.angle_beta   90.00
_cell.angle_gamma   90.00
#
_symmetry.space_group_name_H-M   'P 1'
#
loop_
_entity.id
_entity.type
_entity.pdbx_description
1 polymer ?
#
loop_
_entity_poly.entity_id
_entity_poly.type
_entity_poly.pdbx_seq_one_letter_code
_entity_poly.pdbx_strand_id
1 'polypeptide(L)'
;KKLEAIDKEVRRIDEELQNTPNLVNTYNDRSATLADMQKRWETRNKDIPPTDVTAQTYNYFSELIDKSGYLKLDMIYQRVDQRGNYGFNVYNLKGEAPFENFYRFVWYLENGRKLYKINTINVKGLEIPPKDEEEGQILVTFEMEVHAYFSSVAELASSLGDRSLSPNYLAVDPFMPVIARDVQPNFRSLVEIERSDLKAVITGKAFILDQNNVIRTLGEGDEVYLGYVTRLSPETGSIECTLNKGGIIEKVEKKIRYGVDQKNPQSVNK
;
A
#
# COMPACT_ATOMS: atom_id res chain seq x y z
N LYS A 1 4.13 15.38 -82.98
CA LYS A 1 4.73 14.25 -82.29
C LYS A 1 5.87 14.67 -81.32
N LYS A 2 6.89 15.51 -81.74
CA LYS A 2 7.93 15.96 -80.81
C LYS A 2 7.42 16.97 -79.79
N LEU A 3 6.57 17.92 -80.21
CA LEU A 3 5.94 18.89 -79.31
C LEU A 3 5.02 18.21 -78.26
N GLU A 4 4.22 17.24 -78.67
CA GLU A 4 3.34 16.47 -77.78
C GLU A 4 4.13 15.67 -76.73
N ALA A 5 5.32 15.15 -77.10
CA ALA A 5 6.20 14.45 -76.16
C ALA A 5 6.81 15.40 -75.11
N ILE A 6 7.20 16.61 -75.58
CA ILE A 6 7.72 17.64 -74.66
C ILE A 6 6.64 18.15 -73.72
N ASP A 7 5.43 18.41 -74.22
CA ASP A 7 4.28 18.84 -73.40
C ASP A 7 3.90 17.81 -72.30
N LYS A 8 3.99 16.54 -72.65
CA LYS A 8 3.73 15.46 -71.70
C LYS A 8 4.81 15.38 -70.60
N GLU A 9 6.05 15.60 -70.98
CA GLU A 9 7.17 15.60 -70.06
C GLU A 9 7.12 16.82 -69.15
N VAL A 10 6.76 18.00 -69.64
CA VAL A 10 6.60 19.22 -68.82
C VAL A 10 5.47 19.01 -67.77
N ARG A 11 4.31 18.47 -68.19
CA ARG A 11 3.23 18.18 -67.26
C ARG A 11 3.64 17.20 -66.17
N ARG A 12 4.41 16.17 -66.51
CA ARG A 12 4.90 15.20 -65.52
C ARG A 12 5.82 15.88 -64.50
N ILE A 13 6.75 16.74 -64.98
CA ILE A 13 7.68 17.47 -64.10
C ILE A 13 6.91 18.46 -63.22
N ASP A 14 5.90 19.14 -63.75
CA ASP A 14 5.05 20.04 -62.97
C ASP A 14 4.28 19.31 -61.88
N GLU A 15 3.72 18.12 -62.15
CA GLU A 15 3.07 17.28 -61.18
C GLU A 15 4.04 16.78 -60.09
N GLU A 16 5.25 16.37 -60.48
CA GLU A 16 6.29 15.98 -59.51
C GLU A 16 6.75 17.18 -58.67
N LEU A 17 6.86 18.35 -59.25
CA LEU A 17 7.22 19.58 -58.54
C LEU A 17 6.16 20.01 -57.55
N GLN A 18 4.88 19.89 -57.93
CA GLN A 18 3.75 20.19 -57.02
C GLN A 18 3.65 19.19 -55.86
N ASN A 19 4.05 17.93 -56.06
CA ASN A 19 4.03 16.91 -55.01
C ASN A 19 5.29 16.96 -54.10
N THR A 20 6.36 17.60 -54.53
CA THR A 20 7.61 17.68 -53.78
C THR A 20 7.46 18.27 -52.35
N PRO A 21 6.69 19.36 -52.13
CA PRO A 21 6.49 19.91 -50.81
C PRO A 21 5.79 18.91 -49.86
N ASN A 22 4.79 18.16 -50.35
CA ASN A 22 4.10 17.14 -49.57
C ASN A 22 5.03 15.97 -49.21
N LEU A 23 5.90 15.55 -50.13
CA LEU A 23 6.91 14.53 -49.88
C LEU A 23 7.94 14.98 -48.81
N VAL A 24 8.42 16.22 -48.91
CA VAL A 24 9.34 16.81 -47.94
C VAL A 24 8.70 16.90 -46.58
N ASN A 25 7.48 17.37 -46.46
CA ASN A 25 6.75 17.42 -45.19
C ASN A 25 6.57 16.02 -44.59
N THR A 26 6.16 15.06 -45.43
CA THR A 26 5.97 13.65 -45.00
C THR A 26 7.30 13.05 -44.54
N TYR A 27 8.42 13.34 -45.20
CA TYR A 27 9.74 12.90 -44.79
C TYR A 27 10.15 13.51 -43.46
N ASN A 28 9.94 14.81 -43.27
CA ASN A 28 10.27 15.51 -42.02
C ASN A 28 9.47 14.96 -40.85
N ASP A 29 8.17 14.74 -41.03
CA ASP A 29 7.27 14.16 -39.99
C ASP A 29 7.71 12.74 -39.61
N ARG A 30 8.01 11.91 -40.60
CA ARG A 30 8.50 10.54 -40.34
C ARG A 30 9.89 10.54 -39.72
N SER A 31 10.77 11.45 -40.11
CA SER A 31 12.10 11.60 -39.50
C SER A 31 12.02 12.03 -38.05
N ALA A 32 11.13 12.99 -37.73
CA ALA A 32 10.88 13.42 -36.36
C ALA A 32 10.28 12.27 -35.50
N THR A 33 9.32 11.54 -36.07
CA THR A 33 8.73 10.37 -35.41
C THR A 33 9.78 9.29 -35.13
N LEU A 34 10.64 9.01 -36.09
CA LEU A 34 11.73 8.03 -35.93
C LEU A 34 12.71 8.46 -34.82
N ALA A 35 13.09 9.74 -34.80
CA ALA A 35 13.99 10.28 -33.76
C ALA A 35 13.35 10.18 -32.36
N ASP A 36 12.04 10.45 -32.22
CA ASP A 36 11.31 10.28 -30.96
C ASP A 36 11.25 8.81 -30.54
N MET A 37 10.95 7.91 -31.48
CA MET A 37 10.95 6.47 -31.20
C MET A 37 12.33 5.96 -30.79
N GLN A 38 13.40 6.41 -31.45
CA GLN A 38 14.78 6.06 -31.07
C GLN A 38 15.11 6.54 -29.66
N LYS A 39 14.76 7.79 -29.34
CA LYS A 39 14.96 8.34 -28.00
C LYS A 39 14.21 7.55 -26.94
N ARG A 40 12.94 7.19 -27.19
CA ARG A 40 12.14 6.34 -26.28
C ARG A 40 12.76 4.96 -26.11
N TRP A 41 13.28 4.38 -27.17
CA TRP A 41 13.97 3.10 -27.14
C TRP A 41 15.25 3.15 -26.30
N GLU A 42 16.07 4.16 -26.48
CA GLU A 42 17.32 4.35 -25.73
C GLU A 42 17.10 4.68 -24.26
N THR A 43 15.99 5.36 -23.94
CA THR A 43 15.65 5.74 -22.56
C THR A 43 14.79 4.72 -21.84
N ARG A 44 14.47 3.57 -22.46
CA ARG A 44 13.69 2.54 -21.76
C ARG A 44 14.41 2.05 -20.51
N ASN A 45 13.67 1.84 -19.47
CA ASN A 45 14.17 1.43 -18.15
C ASN A 45 13.74 0.02 -17.73
N LYS A 46 13.11 -0.73 -18.64
CA LYS A 46 12.62 -2.09 -18.38
C LYS A 46 13.47 -3.12 -19.11
N ASP A 47 13.90 -4.13 -18.35
CA ASP A 47 14.55 -5.33 -18.86
C ASP A 47 13.49 -6.39 -19.14
N ILE A 48 13.56 -7.00 -20.32
CA ILE A 48 12.73 -8.14 -20.69
C ILE A 48 13.69 -9.32 -20.93
N PRO A 49 13.80 -10.25 -20.00
CA PRO A 49 14.73 -11.37 -20.12
C PRO A 49 14.35 -12.28 -21.29
N PRO A 50 15.29 -13.04 -21.86
CA PRO A 50 15.00 -13.98 -22.96
C PRO A 50 14.10 -15.13 -22.53
N THR A 51 14.13 -15.48 -21.25
CA THR A 51 13.26 -16.46 -20.61
C THR A 51 12.93 -15.99 -19.21
N ASP A 52 11.74 -16.28 -18.73
CA ASP A 52 11.39 -16.11 -17.32
C ASP A 52 11.59 -17.44 -16.59
N VAL A 53 12.58 -17.47 -15.69
CA VAL A 53 12.82 -18.61 -14.81
C VAL A 53 12.11 -18.33 -13.48
N THR A 54 11.15 -19.20 -13.11
CA THR A 54 10.33 -19.03 -11.90
C THR A 54 11.17 -18.75 -10.64
N ALA A 55 12.31 -19.40 -10.48
CA ALA A 55 13.21 -19.17 -9.35
C ALA A 55 13.77 -17.72 -9.33
N GLN A 56 14.09 -17.16 -10.49
CA GLN A 56 14.58 -15.76 -10.58
C GLN A 56 13.46 -14.77 -10.28
N THR A 57 12.24 -15.08 -10.72
CA THR A 57 11.07 -14.27 -10.42
C THR A 57 10.75 -14.32 -8.93
N TYR A 58 10.85 -15.49 -8.30
CA TYR A 58 10.70 -15.63 -6.85
C TYR A 58 11.73 -14.81 -6.07
N ASN A 59 13.00 -14.91 -6.43
CA ASN A 59 14.08 -14.12 -5.78
C ASN A 59 13.84 -12.62 -5.95
N TYR A 60 13.41 -12.19 -7.13
CA TYR A 60 13.11 -10.77 -7.35
C TYR A 60 11.95 -10.28 -6.49
N PHE A 61 10.88 -11.08 -6.33
CA PHE A 61 9.79 -10.71 -5.43
C PHE A 61 10.24 -10.67 -3.97
N SER A 62 11.12 -11.57 -3.54
CA SER A 62 11.71 -11.51 -2.19
C SER A 62 12.50 -10.21 -1.97
N GLU A 63 13.28 -9.76 -2.96
CA GLU A 63 13.97 -8.46 -2.89
C GLU A 63 12.98 -7.28 -2.81
N LEU A 64 11.85 -7.37 -3.51
CA LEU A 64 10.81 -6.32 -3.44
C LEU A 64 10.13 -6.30 -2.07
N ILE A 65 9.88 -7.47 -1.47
CA ILE A 65 9.33 -7.58 -0.12
C ILE A 65 10.26 -6.93 0.89
N ASP A 66 11.56 -7.25 0.84
CA ASP A 66 12.57 -6.67 1.73
C ASP A 66 12.59 -5.13 1.66
N LYS A 67 12.42 -4.57 0.46
CA LYS A 67 12.35 -3.11 0.23
C LYS A 67 11.04 -2.48 0.68
N SER A 68 9.96 -3.27 0.70
CA SER A 68 8.60 -2.79 0.99
C SER A 68 8.27 -2.80 2.48
N GLY A 69 8.97 -3.62 3.26
CA GLY A 69 8.70 -3.88 4.66
C GLY A 69 7.89 -5.16 4.87
N TYR A 70 7.32 -5.35 6.06
CA TYR A 70 6.59 -6.57 6.38
C TYR A 70 5.42 -6.80 5.41
N LEU A 71 5.50 -7.90 4.68
CA LEU A 71 4.48 -8.36 3.74
C LEU A 71 4.56 -9.88 3.65
N LYS A 72 3.46 -10.55 3.92
CA LYS A 72 3.34 -12.00 3.76
C LYS A 72 2.79 -12.27 2.37
N LEU A 73 3.48 -13.10 1.59
CA LEU A 73 3.18 -13.36 0.20
C LEU A 73 3.28 -14.85 -0.13
N ASP A 74 2.21 -15.38 -0.69
CA ASP A 74 2.18 -16.67 -1.37
C ASP A 74 2.17 -16.45 -2.88
N MET A 75 3.07 -17.12 -3.60
CA MET A 75 3.19 -17.03 -5.05
C MET A 75 2.93 -18.40 -5.68
N ILE A 76 1.99 -18.43 -6.61
CA ILE A 76 1.61 -19.65 -7.34
C ILE A 76 1.78 -19.39 -8.84
N TYR A 77 2.68 -20.15 -9.48
CA TYR A 77 2.76 -20.19 -10.94
C TYR A 77 1.51 -20.85 -11.53
N GLN A 78 0.91 -20.24 -12.53
CA GLN A 78 -0.31 -20.72 -13.16
C GLN A 78 -0.05 -21.36 -14.53
N ARG A 79 0.50 -20.57 -15.45
CA ARG A 79 0.70 -20.97 -16.84
C ARG A 79 1.67 -20.04 -17.55
N VAL A 80 2.13 -20.49 -18.72
CA VAL A 80 2.82 -19.64 -19.70
C VAL A 80 1.91 -19.34 -20.88
N ASP A 81 1.96 -18.12 -21.39
CA ASP A 81 1.29 -17.68 -22.61
C ASP A 81 2.37 -17.20 -23.60
N GLN A 82 2.56 -17.93 -24.70
CA GLN A 82 3.57 -17.66 -25.72
C GLN A 82 2.92 -16.99 -26.92
N ARG A 83 3.49 -15.85 -27.37
CA ARG A 83 2.98 -15.04 -28.48
C ARG A 83 4.12 -14.65 -29.43
N GLY A 84 4.44 -15.52 -30.37
CA GLY A 84 5.52 -15.25 -31.33
C GLY A 84 6.86 -15.01 -30.65
N ASN A 85 7.41 -13.79 -30.77
CA ASN A 85 8.74 -13.44 -30.26
C ASN A 85 8.74 -13.06 -28.77
N TYR A 86 7.59 -13.03 -28.10
CA TYR A 86 7.47 -12.75 -26.67
C TYR A 86 6.45 -13.68 -26.02
N GLY A 87 6.53 -13.77 -24.73
CA GLY A 87 5.55 -14.49 -23.92
C GLY A 87 5.51 -13.89 -22.51
N PHE A 88 4.66 -14.45 -21.69
CA PHE A 88 4.61 -14.12 -20.28
C PHE A 88 4.20 -15.32 -19.44
N ASN A 89 4.80 -15.44 -18.29
CA ASN A 89 4.37 -16.35 -17.25
C ASN A 89 3.34 -15.65 -16.36
N VAL A 90 2.29 -16.38 -16.02
CA VAL A 90 1.20 -15.90 -15.16
C VAL A 90 1.41 -16.42 -13.75
N TYR A 91 1.47 -15.50 -12.80
CA TYR A 91 1.57 -15.79 -11.38
C TYR A 91 0.35 -15.25 -10.66
N ASN A 92 -0.20 -16.05 -9.74
CA ASN A 92 -1.19 -15.58 -8.77
C ASN A 92 -0.46 -15.30 -7.44
N LEU A 93 -0.58 -14.08 -6.96
CA LEU A 93 -0.01 -13.60 -5.71
C LEU A 93 -1.13 -13.37 -4.72
N LYS A 94 -1.04 -13.98 -3.54
CA LYS A 94 -1.97 -13.76 -2.42
C LYS A 94 -1.18 -13.40 -1.19
N GLY A 95 -1.71 -12.47 -0.40
CA GLY A 95 -0.99 -12.07 0.79
C GLY A 95 -1.75 -11.14 1.71
N GLU A 96 -1.05 -10.76 2.76
CA GLU A 96 -1.52 -9.80 3.75
C GLU A 96 -0.38 -8.87 4.17
N ALA A 97 -0.69 -7.60 4.38
CA ALA A 97 0.27 -6.58 4.79
C ALA A 97 -0.43 -5.34 5.34
N PRO A 98 0.26 -4.46 6.07
CA PRO A 98 -0.14 -3.07 6.20
C PRO A 98 -0.28 -2.42 4.82
N PHE A 99 -1.28 -1.56 4.63
CA PHE A 99 -1.55 -0.97 3.31
C PHE A 99 -0.35 -0.21 2.73
N GLU A 100 0.41 0.49 3.56
CA GLU A 100 1.61 1.22 3.11
C GLU A 100 2.66 0.28 2.50
N ASN A 101 2.90 -0.89 3.15
CA ASN A 101 3.87 -1.88 2.65
C ASN A 101 3.37 -2.54 1.37
N PHE A 102 2.07 -2.84 1.29
CA PHE A 102 1.44 -3.33 0.07
C PHE A 102 1.56 -2.31 -1.08
N TYR A 103 1.29 -1.04 -0.83
CA TYR A 103 1.45 0.03 -1.81
C TYR A 103 2.89 0.13 -2.31
N ARG A 104 3.89 0.08 -1.42
CA ARG A 104 5.32 0.08 -1.78
C ARG A 104 5.67 -1.12 -2.65
N PHE A 105 5.19 -2.31 -2.30
CA PHE A 105 5.40 -3.52 -3.08
C PHE A 105 4.85 -3.41 -4.50
N VAL A 106 3.59 -2.98 -4.66
CA VAL A 106 2.96 -2.74 -5.96
C VAL A 106 3.75 -1.69 -6.76
N TRP A 107 4.16 -0.61 -6.11
CA TRP A 107 4.92 0.45 -6.75
C TRP A 107 6.28 -0.05 -7.27
N TYR A 108 7.03 -0.81 -6.47
CA TYR A 108 8.31 -1.41 -6.89
C TYR A 108 8.11 -2.44 -8.00
N LEU A 109 7.03 -3.21 -7.95
CA LEU A 109 6.70 -4.19 -8.98
C LEU A 109 6.47 -3.51 -10.34
N GLU A 110 5.69 -2.43 -10.36
CA GLU A 110 5.39 -1.70 -11.59
C GLU A 110 6.55 -0.83 -12.09
N ASN A 111 7.29 -0.20 -11.19
CA ASN A 111 8.37 0.73 -11.55
C ASN A 111 9.76 0.09 -11.57
N GLY A 112 9.92 -1.14 -11.12
CA GLY A 112 11.18 -1.88 -11.09
C GLY A 112 11.75 -2.16 -12.47
N ARG A 113 12.96 -2.73 -12.52
CA ARG A 113 13.70 -2.99 -13.80
C ARG A 113 13.02 -4.02 -14.66
N LYS A 114 12.50 -5.11 -14.10
CA LYS A 114 11.86 -6.17 -14.86
C LYS A 114 10.46 -5.77 -15.31
N LEU A 115 10.06 -6.22 -16.49
CA LEU A 115 8.72 -5.95 -17.00
C LEU A 115 7.71 -6.91 -16.40
N TYR A 116 7.04 -6.46 -15.34
CA TYR A 116 5.85 -7.09 -14.79
C TYR A 116 4.62 -6.25 -15.07
N LYS A 117 3.49 -6.90 -15.29
CA LYS A 117 2.20 -6.24 -15.44
C LYS A 117 1.20 -6.86 -14.48
N ILE A 118 0.56 -6.04 -13.68
CA ILE A 118 -0.58 -6.46 -12.87
C ILE A 118 -1.80 -6.48 -13.79
N ASN A 119 -2.39 -7.66 -13.98
CA ASN A 119 -3.57 -7.84 -14.81
C ASN A 119 -4.85 -7.63 -14.01
N THR A 120 -4.92 -8.22 -12.82
CA THR A 120 -6.03 -8.05 -11.89
C THR A 120 -5.48 -7.84 -10.49
N ILE A 121 -6.21 -7.05 -9.70
CA ILE A 121 -5.89 -6.78 -8.31
C ILE A 121 -7.19 -6.67 -7.51
N ASN A 122 -7.29 -7.46 -6.44
CA ASN A 122 -8.34 -7.38 -5.44
C ASN A 122 -7.71 -7.08 -4.08
N VAL A 123 -8.20 -6.07 -3.40
CA VAL A 123 -7.71 -5.68 -2.07
C VAL A 123 -8.89 -5.52 -1.14
N LYS A 124 -8.78 -6.08 0.06
CA LYS A 124 -9.80 -5.99 1.11
C LYS A 124 -9.14 -5.61 2.42
N GLY A 125 -9.75 -4.68 3.14
CA GLY A 125 -9.37 -4.40 4.52
C GLY A 125 -9.68 -5.58 5.44
N LEU A 126 -8.75 -5.90 6.32
CA LEU A 126 -8.88 -6.89 7.39
C LEU A 126 -8.60 -6.19 8.71
N GLU A 127 -9.63 -6.06 9.52
CA GLU A 127 -9.50 -5.52 10.87
C GLU A 127 -9.14 -6.66 11.82
N ILE A 128 -7.99 -6.57 12.47
CA ILE A 128 -7.56 -7.51 13.50
C ILE A 128 -7.90 -6.88 14.83
N PRO A 129 -8.85 -7.46 15.60
CA PRO A 129 -9.20 -6.94 16.91
C PRO A 129 -8.01 -7.01 17.85
N PRO A 130 -7.91 -6.07 18.80
CA PRO A 130 -6.83 -6.07 19.79
C PRO A 130 -6.85 -7.37 20.59
N LYS A 131 -5.67 -7.98 20.76
CA LYS A 131 -5.47 -9.10 21.67
C LYS A 131 -4.61 -8.64 22.83
N ASP A 132 -5.09 -8.87 24.04
CA ASP A 132 -4.44 -8.54 25.32
C ASP A 132 -4.05 -7.05 25.41
N GLU A 133 -2.78 -6.70 25.35
CA GLU A 133 -2.28 -5.32 25.44
C GLU A 133 -1.90 -4.72 24.08
N GLU A 134 -2.11 -5.45 22.97
CA GLU A 134 -1.78 -4.98 21.63
C GLU A 134 -2.91 -4.14 21.03
N GLU A 135 -2.56 -3.05 20.37
CA GLU A 135 -3.53 -2.24 19.61
C GLU A 135 -4.07 -3.01 18.41
N GLY A 136 -5.37 -2.82 18.10
CA GLY A 136 -5.95 -3.38 16.89
C GLY A 136 -5.23 -2.89 15.65
N GLN A 137 -4.96 -3.80 14.71
CA GLN A 137 -4.27 -3.50 13.47
C GLN A 137 -5.22 -3.61 12.28
N ILE A 138 -5.08 -2.68 11.34
CA ILE A 138 -5.76 -2.77 10.05
C ILE A 138 -4.73 -3.25 9.05
N LEU A 139 -4.92 -4.47 8.55
CA LEU A 139 -4.17 -5.03 7.45
C LEU A 139 -5.02 -5.01 6.19
N VAL A 140 -4.38 -5.21 5.05
CA VAL A 140 -5.06 -5.53 3.81
C VAL A 140 -4.72 -6.94 3.39
N THR A 141 -5.72 -7.68 2.96
CA THR A 141 -5.55 -8.93 2.23
C THR A 141 -5.65 -8.63 0.74
N PHE A 142 -4.78 -9.20 -0.05
CA PHE A 142 -4.77 -8.95 -1.48
C PHE A 142 -4.63 -10.25 -2.28
N GLU A 143 -5.21 -10.22 -3.46
CA GLU A 143 -5.03 -11.24 -4.50
C GLU A 143 -4.81 -10.53 -5.83
N MET A 144 -3.74 -10.88 -6.54
CA MET A 144 -3.40 -10.25 -7.82
C MET A 144 -2.86 -11.27 -8.81
N GLU A 145 -3.20 -11.08 -10.08
CA GLU A 145 -2.60 -11.79 -11.21
C GLU A 145 -1.50 -10.93 -11.81
N VAL A 146 -0.29 -11.46 -11.85
CA VAL A 146 0.90 -10.78 -12.37
C VAL A 146 1.46 -11.54 -13.56
N HIS A 147 1.72 -10.82 -14.65
CA HIS A 147 2.34 -11.32 -15.87
C HIS A 147 3.82 -10.92 -15.89
N ALA A 148 4.71 -11.91 -15.88
CA ALA A 148 6.16 -11.73 -16.03
C ALA A 148 6.53 -11.90 -17.50
N TYR A 149 6.90 -10.82 -18.17
CA TYR A 149 7.19 -10.82 -19.60
C TYR A 149 8.60 -11.30 -19.91
N PHE A 150 8.75 -12.05 -21.01
CA PHE A 150 10.02 -12.46 -21.58
C PHE A 150 9.96 -12.35 -23.11
N SER A 151 11.13 -12.18 -23.77
CA SER A 151 11.21 -12.05 -25.22
C SER A 151 12.52 -12.59 -25.77
N SER A 152 12.43 -13.32 -26.89
CA SER A 152 13.61 -13.81 -27.61
C SER A 152 14.43 -12.70 -28.31
N VAL A 153 13.96 -11.46 -28.29
CA VAL A 153 14.66 -10.29 -28.87
C VAL A 153 15.78 -9.87 -27.91
N ALA A 154 17.02 -10.13 -28.30
CA ALA A 154 18.21 -9.94 -27.45
C ALA A 154 18.40 -8.48 -26.98
N GLU A 155 18.04 -7.51 -27.82
CA GLU A 155 18.14 -6.08 -27.51
C GLU A 155 17.23 -5.62 -26.36
N LEU A 156 16.25 -6.42 -25.99
CA LEU A 156 15.35 -6.15 -24.87
C LEU A 156 15.87 -6.65 -23.52
N ALA A 157 16.91 -7.50 -23.52
CA ALA A 157 17.42 -8.17 -22.34
C ALA A 157 18.01 -7.23 -21.28
N SER A 158 18.52 -6.06 -21.70
CA SER A 158 19.07 -5.06 -20.80
C SER A 158 18.59 -3.66 -21.13
N SER A 159 18.27 -2.88 -20.11
CA SER A 159 17.95 -1.46 -20.24
C SER A 159 19.20 -0.60 -20.04
N LEU A 160 19.26 0.54 -20.73
CA LEU A 160 20.34 1.52 -20.59
C LEU A 160 20.10 2.52 -19.45
N GLY A 161 18.88 2.56 -18.92
CA GLY A 161 18.49 3.50 -17.87
C GLY A 161 18.75 2.96 -16.47
N ASP A 162 19.54 3.68 -15.68
CA ASP A 162 19.63 3.46 -14.23
C ASP A 162 18.77 4.50 -13.52
N ARG A 163 17.81 4.02 -12.72
CA ARG A 163 16.95 4.87 -11.90
C ARG A 163 17.05 4.44 -10.45
N SER A 164 17.47 5.36 -9.61
CA SER A 164 17.18 5.26 -8.17
C SER A 164 15.66 5.42 -7.99
N LEU A 165 15.02 4.32 -7.59
CA LEU A 165 13.56 4.27 -7.43
C LEU A 165 13.21 4.40 -5.95
N SER A 166 12.45 5.44 -5.61
CA SER A 166 11.80 5.56 -4.31
C SER A 166 10.31 5.81 -4.51
N PRO A 167 9.42 5.07 -3.82
CA PRO A 167 8.00 5.32 -3.88
C PRO A 167 7.68 6.69 -3.29
N ASN A 168 6.65 7.32 -3.85
CA ASN A 168 6.11 8.53 -3.27
C ASN A 168 5.50 8.23 -1.90
N TYR A 169 5.59 9.20 -0.99
CA TYR A 169 4.92 9.11 0.30
C TYR A 169 3.40 8.97 0.10
N LEU A 170 2.82 7.96 0.74
CA LEU A 170 1.38 7.74 0.73
C LEU A 170 0.76 8.59 1.85
N ALA A 171 0.08 9.65 1.48
CA ALA A 171 -0.53 10.57 2.46
C ALA A 171 -1.79 9.99 3.12
N VAL A 172 -2.43 8.98 2.52
CA VAL A 172 -3.75 8.48 2.93
C VAL A 172 -3.85 6.98 2.76
N ASP A 173 -4.17 6.27 3.85
CA ASP A 173 -4.59 4.87 3.81
C ASP A 173 -6.12 4.81 3.58
N PRO A 174 -6.60 4.28 2.43
CA PRO A 174 -8.03 4.21 2.13
C PRO A 174 -8.79 3.20 2.98
N PHE A 175 -8.10 2.26 3.63
CA PHE A 175 -8.70 1.25 4.49
C PHE A 175 -8.80 1.70 5.94
N MET A 176 -8.11 2.77 6.30
CA MET A 176 -8.21 3.35 7.63
C MET A 176 -9.50 4.18 7.74
N PRO A 177 -10.35 3.92 8.75
CA PRO A 177 -11.55 4.72 8.96
C PRO A 177 -11.21 6.22 9.02
N VAL A 178 -11.96 7.05 8.30
CA VAL A 178 -11.73 8.52 8.28
C VAL A 178 -11.79 9.10 9.69
N ILE A 179 -12.64 8.53 10.53
CA ILE A 179 -12.84 8.89 11.94
C ILE A 179 -11.57 8.69 12.78
N ALA A 180 -10.77 7.65 12.50
CA ALA A 180 -9.52 7.42 13.21
C ALA A 180 -8.42 8.46 12.88
N ARG A 181 -8.58 9.24 11.81
CA ARG A 181 -7.62 10.28 11.40
C ARG A 181 -7.80 11.61 12.14
N ASP A 182 -9.03 11.88 12.62
CA ASP A 182 -9.38 13.15 13.26
C ASP A 182 -9.25 13.12 14.79
N VAL A 183 -8.74 12.01 15.35
CA VAL A 183 -8.48 11.88 16.78
C VAL A 183 -7.18 12.64 17.10
N GLN A 184 -7.31 13.75 17.84
CA GLN A 184 -6.16 14.54 18.26
C GLN A 184 -5.29 13.75 19.25
N PRO A 185 -3.95 13.74 19.08
CA PRO A 185 -3.07 13.13 20.07
C PRO A 185 -3.24 13.72 21.48
N ASN A 186 -3.00 12.93 22.51
CA ASN A 186 -3.16 13.31 23.91
C ASN A 186 -2.02 14.27 24.38
N PHE A 187 -1.96 15.49 23.83
CA PHE A 187 -0.92 16.47 24.18
C PHE A 187 -1.02 16.97 25.62
N ARG A 188 -2.19 16.86 26.26
CA ARG A 188 -2.46 17.34 27.62
C ARG A 188 -2.19 16.28 28.67
N SER A 189 -1.74 15.08 28.28
CA SER A 189 -1.50 13.94 29.19
C SER A 189 -2.73 13.63 30.07
N LEU A 190 -3.92 13.72 29.48
CA LEU A 190 -5.18 13.33 30.12
C LEU A 190 -5.22 11.81 30.33
N VAL A 191 -6.06 11.37 31.27
CA VAL A 191 -6.23 9.93 31.52
C VAL A 191 -6.89 9.26 30.31
N GLU A 192 -6.24 8.24 29.77
CA GLU A 192 -6.78 7.38 28.72
C GLU A 192 -7.56 6.24 29.38
N ILE A 193 -8.88 6.40 29.46
CA ILE A 193 -9.75 5.45 30.20
C ILE A 193 -9.55 4.01 29.73
N GLU A 194 -9.35 3.79 28.43
CA GLU A 194 -9.20 2.44 27.87
C GLU A 194 -7.90 1.78 28.33
N ARG A 195 -6.83 2.55 28.47
CA ARG A 195 -5.47 2.10 28.87
C ARG A 195 -5.20 2.27 30.37
N SER A 196 -6.21 2.61 31.14
CA SER A 196 -6.07 2.85 32.57
C SER A 196 -6.68 1.72 33.40
N ASP A 197 -6.29 1.57 34.65
CA ASP A 197 -6.85 0.61 35.59
C ASP A 197 -7.61 1.32 36.71
N LEU A 198 -8.89 0.98 36.88
CA LEU A 198 -9.69 1.49 37.99
C LEU A 198 -9.31 0.75 39.29
N LYS A 199 -8.80 1.48 40.27
CA LYS A 199 -8.32 0.91 41.55
C LYS A 199 -9.36 1.03 42.65
N ALA A 200 -10.08 2.16 42.72
CA ALA A 200 -11.14 2.37 43.70
C ALA A 200 -12.16 3.38 43.21
N VAL A 201 -13.43 3.25 43.66
CA VAL A 201 -14.48 4.24 43.50
C VAL A 201 -15.10 4.53 44.87
N ILE A 202 -15.15 5.80 45.22
CA ILE A 202 -15.83 6.28 46.42
C ILE A 202 -16.84 7.34 46.01
N THR A 203 -17.66 7.80 46.95
CA THR A 203 -18.63 8.84 46.64
C THR A 203 -17.96 10.09 46.05
N GLY A 204 -18.27 10.40 44.79
CA GLY A 204 -17.78 11.56 44.06
C GLY A 204 -16.34 11.49 43.54
N LYS A 205 -15.61 10.37 43.75
CA LYS A 205 -14.23 10.22 43.27
C LYS A 205 -13.90 8.81 42.86
N ALA A 206 -13.17 8.68 41.72
CA ALA A 206 -12.56 7.45 41.26
C ALA A 206 -11.02 7.59 41.27
N PHE A 207 -10.34 6.55 41.72
CA PHE A 207 -8.87 6.44 41.67
C PHE A 207 -8.47 5.52 40.54
N ILE A 208 -7.74 6.07 39.57
CA ILE A 208 -7.34 5.38 38.34
C ILE A 208 -5.85 5.39 38.23
N LEU A 209 -5.27 4.24 37.91
CA LEU A 209 -3.88 4.15 37.44
C LEU A 209 -3.89 4.46 35.95
N ASP A 210 -3.28 5.59 35.56
CA ASP A 210 -3.26 6.05 34.15
C ASP A 210 -2.32 5.21 33.29
N GLN A 211 -2.26 5.50 31.99
CA GLN A 211 -1.40 4.86 30.99
C GLN A 211 0.11 4.97 31.33
N ASN A 212 0.50 5.89 32.20
CA ASN A 212 1.86 6.11 32.66
C ASN A 212 2.14 5.51 34.05
N ASN A 213 1.22 4.68 34.56
CA ASN A 213 1.26 4.10 35.91
C ASN A 213 1.25 5.15 37.05
N VAL A 214 0.59 6.28 36.82
CA VAL A 214 0.39 7.34 37.83
C VAL A 214 -1.05 7.28 38.32
N ILE A 215 -1.22 7.31 39.67
CA ILE A 215 -2.57 7.37 40.24
C ILE A 215 -3.16 8.76 40.05
N ARG A 216 -4.30 8.81 39.35
CA ARG A 216 -5.09 10.02 39.13
C ARG A 216 -6.43 9.89 39.86
N THR A 217 -6.96 11.03 40.28
CA THR A 217 -8.29 11.11 40.88
C THR A 217 -9.21 11.80 39.90
N LEU A 218 -10.34 11.17 39.59
CA LEU A 218 -11.36 11.70 38.67
C LEU A 218 -12.69 11.84 39.40
N GLY A 219 -13.39 12.93 39.16
CA GLY A 219 -14.78 13.19 39.57
C GLY A 219 -15.75 13.12 38.39
N GLU A 220 -17.06 13.16 38.67
CA GLU A 220 -18.05 13.31 37.60
C GLU A 220 -17.89 14.68 36.93
N GLY A 221 -17.90 14.69 35.60
CA GLY A 221 -17.65 15.88 34.78
C GLY A 221 -16.19 16.17 34.51
N ASP A 222 -15.24 15.45 35.10
CA ASP A 222 -13.81 15.64 34.82
C ASP A 222 -13.48 15.20 33.40
N GLU A 223 -12.56 15.96 32.78
CA GLU A 223 -12.09 15.72 31.43
C GLU A 223 -11.09 14.55 31.41
N VAL A 224 -11.32 13.64 30.48
CA VAL A 224 -10.42 12.54 30.16
C VAL A 224 -10.03 12.62 28.68
N TYR A 225 -9.05 11.84 28.25
CA TYR A 225 -8.70 11.84 26.84
C TYR A 225 -9.90 11.42 25.99
N LEU A 226 -10.24 12.26 25.02
CA LEU A 226 -11.39 12.17 24.11
C LEU A 226 -12.77 12.37 24.75
N GLY A 227 -12.89 12.77 26.01
CA GLY A 227 -14.21 12.95 26.59
C GLY A 227 -14.22 13.34 28.06
N TYR A 228 -15.21 12.87 28.78
CA TYR A 228 -15.40 13.17 30.20
C TYR A 228 -16.09 12.05 30.96
N VAL A 229 -15.89 12.06 32.28
CA VAL A 229 -16.55 11.15 33.22
C VAL A 229 -18.02 11.52 33.32
N THR A 230 -18.91 10.58 33.00
CA THR A 230 -20.36 10.81 33.06
C THR A 230 -20.98 10.33 34.35
N ARG A 231 -20.43 9.28 34.95
CA ARG A 231 -21.00 8.70 36.16
C ARG A 231 -19.98 7.92 36.98
N LEU A 232 -20.06 8.02 38.29
CA LEU A 232 -19.32 7.22 39.24
C LEU A 232 -20.31 6.35 40.03
N SER A 233 -20.08 5.05 40.07
CA SER A 233 -20.95 4.09 40.81
C SER A 233 -20.13 3.36 41.87
N PRO A 234 -20.09 3.85 43.12
CA PRO A 234 -19.38 3.19 44.23
C PRO A 234 -19.94 1.80 44.53
N GLU A 235 -21.24 1.61 44.37
CA GLU A 235 -21.93 0.34 44.67
C GLU A 235 -21.47 -0.79 43.74
N THR A 236 -21.26 -0.50 42.47
CA THR A 236 -20.78 -1.45 41.44
C THR A 236 -19.29 -1.42 41.24
N GLY A 237 -18.58 -0.45 41.87
CA GLY A 237 -17.17 -0.22 41.66
C GLY A 237 -16.85 0.11 40.21
N SER A 238 -17.69 0.94 39.57
CA SER A 238 -17.50 1.27 38.16
C SER A 238 -17.48 2.79 37.89
N ILE A 239 -16.81 3.17 36.79
CA ILE A 239 -16.79 4.49 36.21
C ILE A 239 -17.34 4.42 34.79
N GLU A 240 -18.25 5.30 34.43
CA GLU A 240 -18.74 5.50 33.08
C GLU A 240 -18.18 6.78 32.49
N CYS A 241 -17.69 6.69 31.26
CA CYS A 241 -17.17 7.83 30.52
C CYS A 241 -17.84 7.91 29.15
N THR A 242 -18.04 9.12 28.66
CA THR A 242 -18.47 9.36 27.29
C THR A 242 -17.27 9.87 26.50
N LEU A 243 -16.85 9.12 25.50
CA LEU A 243 -15.71 9.44 24.62
C LEU A 243 -16.22 9.85 23.24
N ASN A 244 -15.57 10.82 22.63
CA ASN A 244 -15.79 11.23 21.24
C ASN A 244 -14.55 10.87 20.41
N LYS A 245 -14.58 9.73 19.74
CA LYS A 245 -13.51 9.24 18.88
C LYS A 245 -13.74 9.73 17.45
N GLY A 246 -13.32 10.97 17.15
CA GLY A 246 -13.45 11.53 15.81
C GLY A 246 -14.90 11.67 15.31
N GLY A 247 -15.84 11.99 16.22
CA GLY A 247 -17.27 12.15 15.91
C GLY A 247 -18.15 10.94 16.29
N ILE A 248 -17.59 9.77 16.61
CA ILE A 248 -18.32 8.66 17.21
C ILE A 248 -18.34 8.84 18.73
N ILE A 249 -19.56 8.94 19.28
CA ILE A 249 -19.76 9.01 20.72
C ILE A 249 -19.90 7.61 21.28
N GLU A 250 -18.96 7.19 22.09
CA GLU A 250 -18.93 5.89 22.75
C GLU A 250 -19.06 6.03 24.27
N LYS A 251 -19.86 5.17 24.89
CA LYS A 251 -19.92 5.06 26.34
C LYS A 251 -19.08 3.89 26.80
N VAL A 252 -18.06 4.17 27.57
CA VAL A 252 -17.12 3.19 28.12
C VAL A 252 -17.38 3.04 29.60
N GLU A 253 -17.68 1.83 30.05
CA GLU A 253 -17.76 1.47 31.47
C GLU A 253 -16.49 0.68 31.87
N LYS A 254 -15.83 1.11 32.94
CA LYS A 254 -14.70 0.40 33.52
C LYS A 254 -14.99 0.00 34.97
N LYS A 255 -14.72 -1.25 35.30
CA LYS A 255 -14.95 -1.82 36.64
C LYS A 255 -13.64 -2.13 37.34
N ILE A 256 -13.66 -2.11 38.68
CA ILE A 256 -12.53 -2.53 39.50
C ILE A 256 -12.23 -4.00 39.19
N ARG A 257 -10.99 -4.29 38.77
CA ARG A 257 -10.51 -5.67 38.67
C ARG A 257 -9.99 -6.11 40.03
N TYR A 258 -10.69 -6.96 40.71
CA TYR A 258 -10.19 -7.63 41.90
C TYR A 258 -9.22 -8.72 41.41
N GLY A 259 -7.93 -8.54 41.63
CA GLY A 259 -6.92 -9.52 41.26
C GLY A 259 -7.14 -10.80 42.05
N VAL A 260 -7.51 -11.89 41.39
CA VAL A 260 -7.42 -13.24 41.94
C VAL A 260 -6.00 -13.75 41.62
N ASP A 261 -5.01 -13.26 42.36
CA ASP A 261 -3.72 -13.91 42.50
C ASP A 261 -3.55 -14.42 43.93
N GLN A 262 -4.23 -15.51 44.21
CA GLN A 262 -3.78 -16.42 45.28
C GLN A 262 -3.23 -17.68 44.64
N LYS A 263 -1.98 -17.64 44.21
CA LYS A 263 -1.12 -18.83 44.26
C LYS A 263 -1.03 -19.27 45.73
N ASN A 264 -1.77 -20.30 46.06
CA ASN A 264 -1.68 -20.98 47.34
C ASN A 264 -0.31 -21.69 47.42
N PRO A 265 0.61 -21.30 48.31
CA PRO A 265 1.80 -22.08 48.57
C PRO A 265 1.54 -22.93 49.80
N GLN A 266 0.97 -24.13 49.62
CA GLN A 266 1.14 -25.16 50.64
C GLN A 266 0.73 -26.53 50.14
N SER A 267 1.71 -27.37 49.84
CA SER A 267 1.76 -28.72 50.37
C SER A 267 3.17 -29.30 50.13
N VAL A 268 4.11 -28.86 50.95
CA VAL A 268 5.20 -29.73 51.39
C VAL A 268 4.71 -30.35 52.68
N ASN A 269 4.44 -31.67 52.63
CA ASN A 269 4.71 -32.65 53.71
C ASN A 269 3.97 -33.96 53.43
N LYS A 270 4.60 -34.94 53.02
CA LYS A 270 5.03 -36.21 53.63
C LYS A 270 5.36 -37.22 52.53
#